data_737ce76835b30d990fa1627fb6d54d0a
#
_entry.id   737ce76835b30d990fa1627fb6d54d0a
#
_cell.length_a   1.000
_cell.length_b   1.000
_cell.length_c   1.000
_cell.angle_alpha   90.00
_cell.angle_beta   90.00
_cell.angle_gamma   90.00
#
_symmetry.space_group_name_H-M   'P 1'
#
loop_
_entity.id
_entity.type
_entity.pdbx_description
1 polymer ?
#
loop_
_entity_poly.entity_id
_entity_poly.type
_entity_poly.pdbx_seq_one_letter_code
_entity_poly.pdbx_strand_id
1 'polypeptide(L)'
;TYLKSKCIYGNVSMNTGPNGLQAANYLTDCLKELGIKMYRFKTGTPARIDRNSVDFSKMEEQFGDERVVPFSFTTNPEDVQIDQVSCWLTYTNEKTHEIIRNNLDRSPLFSGMIEGTGPRYCPSIEDKVVKFADKNRHQVFIEPEGLETNEMYIGGMSSSLPEDVQYAMYRTVPGLENVKIVRNAYAIEYDCIDGRQLKPSLEFKDIHGLFSAGQFNGSSGYEEAAAQGIIAGINAARMLQGKEAFTLDRSEAYIGVLIDDIVTKESHEPYRMMTSRAEYRLLLRQDNADQRLTEKGYEVGLISKERYERLLEKKHLIADEIERLKHVHVGANEKVQSLLEEHESTLLTSGITLTELIRRPELSYDIVEPLDNDRPDFPESLKEEVAEQVNIAIKYEGYISRQEKQVEQFKKLEKKKIPDDINYDDVKSLRLEAVQKLKEYRPSSIGQASRISGVSPADISVLLVYLSSGYKNKEEVRENNHE
;
A
#
# COMPACT_ATOMS: atom_id res chain seq x y z
N THR A 1 11.11 16.34 -4.99
CA THR A 1 10.74 17.56 -5.73
C THR A 1 9.48 17.35 -6.50
N TYR A 2 8.56 18.29 -6.39
CA TYR A 2 7.27 18.22 -7.06
C TYR A 2 7.31 18.96 -8.41
N LEU A 3 6.63 18.41 -9.43
CA LEU A 3 6.50 19.04 -10.75
C LEU A 3 5.60 20.28 -10.69
N LYS A 4 6.07 21.42 -11.19
CA LYS A 4 5.33 22.70 -11.18
C LYS A 4 4.60 22.94 -9.86
N SER A 5 5.27 22.66 -8.75
CA SER A 5 4.65 22.74 -7.44
C SER A 5 4.37 24.18 -7.02
N LYS A 6 3.26 24.32 -6.30
CA LYS A 6 2.75 25.59 -5.79
C LYS A 6 2.26 25.40 -4.37
N CYS A 7 2.92 26.03 -3.41
CA CYS A 7 2.50 26.02 -1.99
C CYS A 7 1.51 27.16 -1.74
N ILE A 8 0.40 26.86 -1.06
CA ILE A 8 -0.73 27.79 -0.93
C ILE A 8 -1.27 27.74 0.51
N TYR A 9 -1.41 28.90 1.15
CA TYR A 9 -2.18 29.06 2.40
C TYR A 9 -2.75 30.48 2.47
N GLY A 10 -4.00 30.63 2.89
CA GLY A 10 -4.70 31.90 2.84
C GLY A 10 -4.59 32.57 1.45
N ASN A 11 -4.13 33.80 1.42
CA ASN A 11 -3.89 34.55 0.18
C ASN A 11 -2.45 34.42 -0.35
N VAL A 12 -1.61 33.59 0.30
CA VAL A 12 -0.21 33.42 -0.09
C VAL A 12 -0.08 32.25 -1.06
N SER A 13 0.58 32.48 -2.18
CA SER A 13 0.87 31.48 -3.19
C SER A 13 2.34 31.60 -3.63
N MET A 14 3.09 30.49 -3.53
CA MET A 14 4.51 30.42 -3.82
C MET A 14 4.80 29.29 -4.80
N ASN A 15 5.50 29.57 -5.90
CA ASN A 15 5.95 28.54 -6.86
C ASN A 15 7.19 27.83 -6.33
N THR A 16 7.03 27.10 -5.23
CA THR A 16 8.10 26.37 -4.53
C THR A 16 7.66 24.95 -4.26
N GLY A 17 8.63 24.07 -3.99
CA GLY A 17 8.41 22.77 -3.39
C GLY A 17 8.22 22.87 -1.85
N PRO A 18 8.08 21.71 -1.17
CA PRO A 18 7.98 21.65 0.27
C PRO A 18 9.17 22.34 0.96
N ASN A 19 8.92 22.98 2.10
CA ASN A 19 9.95 23.67 2.89
C ASN A 19 10.77 24.72 2.12
N GLY A 20 10.18 25.37 1.12
CA GLY A 20 10.87 26.36 0.29
C GLY A 20 11.87 25.78 -0.72
N LEU A 21 11.91 24.47 -0.89
CA LEU A 21 12.75 23.83 -1.90
C LEU A 21 12.31 24.23 -3.32
N GLN A 22 13.24 24.21 -4.25
CA GLN A 22 12.96 24.56 -5.63
C GLN A 22 12.02 23.56 -6.29
N ALA A 23 10.99 24.04 -7.01
CA ALA A 23 10.11 23.23 -7.82
C ALA A 23 10.77 22.83 -9.15
N ALA A 24 10.37 21.67 -9.70
CA ALA A 24 10.77 21.25 -11.06
C ALA A 24 9.81 21.87 -12.09
N ASN A 25 10.13 23.08 -12.56
CA ASN A 25 9.18 23.88 -13.34
C ASN A 25 9.14 23.53 -14.83
N TYR A 26 10.25 23.05 -15.41
CA TYR A 26 10.37 22.86 -16.87
C TYR A 26 10.05 21.45 -17.34
N LEU A 27 10.21 20.44 -16.49
CA LEU A 27 10.05 19.03 -16.88
C LEU A 27 8.61 18.72 -17.36
N THR A 28 7.61 19.33 -16.75
CA THR A 28 6.21 19.15 -17.18
C THR A 28 6.00 19.56 -18.63
N ASP A 29 6.60 20.68 -19.06
CA ASP A 29 6.44 21.18 -20.42
C ASP A 29 7.12 20.25 -21.43
N CYS A 30 8.36 19.80 -21.15
CA CYS A 30 9.03 18.80 -21.96
C CYS A 30 8.22 17.50 -22.10
N LEU A 31 7.60 17.03 -21.00
CA LEU A 31 6.78 15.82 -21.04
C LEU A 31 5.51 16.00 -21.87
N LYS A 32 4.87 17.19 -21.80
CA LYS A 32 3.72 17.53 -22.64
C LYS A 32 4.10 17.61 -24.13
N GLU A 33 5.27 18.16 -24.46
CA GLU A 33 5.82 18.17 -25.83
C GLU A 33 6.05 16.75 -26.38
N LEU A 34 6.38 15.78 -25.51
CA LEU A 34 6.47 14.37 -25.86
C LEU A 34 5.10 13.68 -25.97
N GLY A 35 3.99 14.39 -25.79
CA GLY A 35 2.63 13.85 -25.87
C GLY A 35 2.15 13.18 -24.57
N ILE A 36 2.88 13.31 -23.46
CA ILE A 36 2.49 12.73 -22.19
C ILE A 36 1.35 13.52 -21.58
N LYS A 37 0.24 12.82 -21.28
CA LYS A 37 -0.93 13.38 -20.61
C LYS A 37 -0.64 13.60 -19.13
N MET A 38 -0.95 14.81 -18.65
CA MET A 38 -0.69 15.24 -17.28
C MET A 38 -2.00 15.56 -16.55
N TYR A 39 -1.97 15.31 -15.23
CA TYR A 39 -3.01 15.77 -14.28
C TYR A 39 -2.39 16.74 -13.27
N ARG A 40 -3.27 17.44 -12.54
CA ARG A 40 -2.86 18.29 -11.44
C ARG A 40 -3.54 17.84 -10.15
N PHE A 41 -2.72 17.47 -9.17
CA PHE A 41 -3.17 17.01 -7.86
C PHE A 41 -2.76 17.98 -6.76
N LYS A 42 -3.37 17.84 -5.62
CA LYS A 42 -2.99 18.56 -4.41
C LYS A 42 -2.78 17.57 -3.25
N THR A 43 -1.90 17.95 -2.34
CA THR A 43 -1.80 17.39 -1.01
C THR A 43 -1.67 18.52 -0.01
N GLY A 44 -1.43 18.22 1.26
CA GLY A 44 -1.26 19.23 2.30
C GLY A 44 -0.39 18.72 3.42
N THR A 45 0.10 19.65 4.22
CA THR A 45 0.87 19.34 5.42
C THR A 45 0.35 20.22 6.57
N PRO A 46 0.37 19.73 7.84
CA PRO A 46 0.06 20.55 8.99
C PRO A 46 1.23 21.48 9.34
N ALA A 47 0.99 22.37 10.28
CA ALA A 47 2.05 23.22 10.82
C ALA A 47 3.12 22.42 11.57
N ARG A 48 4.31 23.01 11.65
CA ARG A 48 5.36 22.62 12.61
C ARG A 48 5.34 23.58 13.77
N ILE A 49 5.45 23.06 14.98
CA ILE A 49 5.38 23.82 16.22
C ILE A 49 6.60 23.59 17.09
N ASP A 50 6.90 24.56 17.97
CA ASP A 50 7.98 24.45 18.97
C ASP A 50 7.52 23.55 20.13
N ARG A 51 8.22 22.44 20.39
CA ARG A 51 8.01 21.52 21.51
C ARG A 51 7.89 22.23 22.84
N ASN A 52 8.70 23.29 23.07
CA ASN A 52 8.71 24.05 24.34
C ASN A 52 7.42 24.85 24.57
N SER A 53 6.56 24.97 23.57
CA SER A 53 5.26 25.65 23.66
C SER A 53 4.08 24.71 23.88
N VAL A 54 4.34 23.40 24.02
CA VAL A 54 3.31 22.34 24.16
C VAL A 54 3.19 21.96 25.63
N ASP A 55 1.95 21.86 26.13
CA ASP A 55 1.64 21.35 27.46
C ASP A 55 1.20 19.87 27.34
N PHE A 56 2.15 18.94 27.38
CA PHE A 56 1.93 17.51 27.27
C PHE A 56 1.08 16.94 28.40
N SER A 57 0.96 17.61 29.54
CA SER A 57 0.12 17.11 30.66
C SER A 57 -1.38 17.05 30.34
N LYS A 58 -1.80 17.69 29.25
CA LYS A 58 -3.18 17.71 28.76
C LYS A 58 -3.42 16.73 27.62
N MET A 59 -2.46 15.90 27.29
CA MET A 59 -2.49 14.95 26.19
C MET A 59 -2.27 13.53 26.68
N GLU A 60 -2.73 12.56 25.92
CA GLU A 60 -2.50 11.14 26.18
C GLU A 60 -1.21 10.71 25.50
N GLU A 61 -0.25 10.23 26.28
CA GLU A 61 1.01 9.74 25.76
C GLU A 61 0.80 8.40 25.05
N GLN A 62 1.31 8.29 23.84
CA GLN A 62 1.28 7.07 23.01
C GLN A 62 2.71 6.53 22.94
N PHE A 63 2.93 5.46 23.67
CA PHE A 63 4.23 4.77 23.69
C PHE A 63 4.43 3.96 22.42
N GLY A 64 5.69 3.63 22.13
CA GLY A 64 6.01 2.62 21.12
C GLY A 64 5.62 1.21 21.55
N ASP A 65 5.79 0.25 20.65
CA ASP A 65 5.50 -1.17 20.93
C ASP A 65 6.46 -1.70 22.01
N GLU A 66 5.95 -2.49 22.95
CA GLU A 66 6.77 -3.15 23.99
C GLU A 66 7.80 -4.09 23.37
N ARG A 67 7.40 -4.75 22.29
CA ARG A 67 8.27 -5.62 21.50
C ARG A 67 8.54 -4.99 20.13
N VAL A 68 9.82 -4.82 19.82
CA VAL A 68 10.23 -4.33 18.50
C VAL A 68 10.00 -5.40 17.44
N VAL A 69 9.20 -5.09 16.43
CA VAL A 69 9.04 -5.89 15.22
C VAL A 69 9.78 -5.19 14.07
N PRO A 70 10.92 -5.71 13.62
CA PRO A 70 11.71 -5.09 12.57
C PRO A 70 10.97 -5.05 11.24
N PHE A 71 11.19 -4.01 10.44
CA PHE A 71 10.68 -3.93 9.06
C PHE A 71 11.42 -4.82 8.07
N SER A 72 12.58 -5.37 8.46
CA SER A 72 13.39 -6.25 7.62
C SER A 72 13.50 -7.63 8.23
N PHE A 73 13.28 -8.66 7.42
CA PHE A 73 13.50 -10.07 7.81
C PHE A 73 14.98 -10.44 8.07
N THR A 74 15.91 -9.51 7.85
CA THR A 74 17.34 -9.70 8.15
C THR A 74 17.78 -8.99 9.43
N THR A 75 16.87 -8.27 10.08
CA THR A 75 17.13 -7.61 11.35
C THR A 75 16.64 -8.49 12.49
N ASN A 76 17.54 -8.88 13.40
CA ASN A 76 17.14 -9.60 14.59
C ASN A 76 16.53 -8.59 15.59
N PRO A 77 15.31 -8.84 16.11
CA PRO A 77 14.67 -7.95 17.09
C PRO A 77 15.54 -7.62 18.30
N GLU A 78 16.33 -8.57 18.77
CA GLU A 78 17.21 -8.41 19.93
C GLU A 78 18.39 -7.46 19.69
N ASP A 79 18.79 -7.28 18.42
CA ASP A 79 19.85 -6.36 18.03
C ASP A 79 19.36 -4.92 17.92
N VAL A 80 18.05 -4.68 17.96
CA VAL A 80 17.44 -3.35 17.84
C VAL A 80 17.33 -2.73 19.23
N GLN A 81 18.35 -1.94 19.58
CA GLN A 81 18.37 -1.14 20.80
C GLN A 81 18.09 0.33 20.43
N ILE A 82 16.83 0.71 20.44
CA ILE A 82 16.39 2.07 20.14
C ILE A 82 15.61 2.60 21.34
N ASP A 83 16.02 3.75 21.87
CA ASP A 83 15.19 4.51 22.80
C ASP A 83 13.97 5.03 22.03
N GLN A 84 12.82 4.41 22.27
CA GLN A 84 11.58 4.79 21.58
C GLN A 84 11.12 6.16 22.06
N VAL A 85 10.62 6.96 21.11
CA VAL A 85 10.11 8.31 21.38
C VAL A 85 8.59 8.28 21.26
N SER A 86 7.92 8.74 22.33
CA SER A 86 6.46 8.81 22.33
C SER A 86 5.93 9.90 21.42
N CYS A 87 4.73 9.71 20.93
CA CYS A 87 3.87 10.79 20.42
C CYS A 87 2.71 11.04 21.41
N TRP A 88 1.94 12.10 21.21
CA TRP A 88 0.86 12.47 22.11
C TRP A 88 -0.44 12.66 21.35
N LEU A 89 -1.50 12.09 21.88
CA LEU A 89 -2.85 12.20 21.34
C LEU A 89 -3.63 13.30 22.07
N THR A 90 -4.22 14.18 21.30
CA THR A 90 -5.20 15.19 21.75
C THR A 90 -6.33 15.28 20.72
N TYR A 91 -7.24 16.26 20.88
CA TYR A 91 -8.41 16.37 20.04
C TYR A 91 -8.77 17.81 19.72
N THR A 92 -9.30 18.06 18.53
CA THR A 92 -10.05 19.28 18.26
C THR A 92 -11.31 19.33 19.12
N ASN A 93 -11.95 20.48 19.17
CA ASN A 93 -13.20 20.69 19.90
C ASN A 93 -14.13 21.62 19.11
N GLU A 94 -15.31 21.90 19.66
CA GLU A 94 -16.30 22.74 18.99
C GLU A 94 -15.80 24.14 18.69
N LYS A 95 -14.99 24.75 19.59
CA LYS A 95 -14.37 26.06 19.34
C LYS A 95 -13.40 26.04 18.15
N THR A 96 -12.64 24.94 18.03
CA THR A 96 -11.76 24.71 16.87
C THR A 96 -12.59 24.67 15.59
N HIS A 97 -13.70 23.90 15.60
CA HIS A 97 -14.57 23.72 14.45
C HIS A 97 -15.31 25.01 14.07
N GLU A 98 -15.74 25.81 15.08
CA GLU A 98 -16.39 27.10 14.86
C GLU A 98 -15.43 28.10 14.17
N ILE A 99 -14.17 28.18 14.63
CA ILE A 99 -13.17 29.03 13.99
C ILE A 99 -12.98 28.63 12.53
N ILE A 100 -12.87 27.32 12.26
CA ILE A 100 -12.71 26.82 10.90
C ILE A 100 -13.92 27.16 10.04
N ARG A 101 -15.15 26.87 10.52
CA ARG A 101 -16.40 27.15 9.78
C ARG A 101 -16.55 28.63 9.44
N ASN A 102 -16.19 29.52 10.37
CA ASN A 102 -16.29 30.97 10.20
C ASN A 102 -15.23 31.56 9.24
N ASN A 103 -14.27 30.74 8.76
CA ASN A 103 -13.20 31.17 7.87
C ASN A 103 -13.07 30.31 6.60
N LEU A 104 -14.09 29.54 6.25
CA LEU A 104 -14.05 28.70 5.05
C LEU A 104 -13.92 29.53 3.77
N ASP A 105 -14.52 30.73 3.72
CA ASP A 105 -14.41 31.70 2.64
C ASP A 105 -12.97 32.18 2.41
N ARG A 106 -12.12 32.11 3.46
CA ARG A 106 -10.70 32.47 3.42
C ARG A 106 -9.79 31.29 3.08
N SER A 107 -10.35 30.08 2.96
CA SER A 107 -9.59 28.88 2.61
C SER A 107 -9.37 28.79 1.10
N PRO A 108 -8.12 28.64 0.61
CA PRO A 108 -7.81 28.41 -0.79
C PRO A 108 -8.56 27.21 -1.39
N LEU A 109 -8.88 26.22 -0.57
CA LEU A 109 -9.62 25.02 -0.98
C LEU A 109 -11.06 25.34 -1.35
N PHE A 110 -11.72 26.26 -0.63
CA PHE A 110 -13.13 26.63 -0.85
C PHE A 110 -13.30 27.87 -1.73
N SER A 111 -12.27 28.72 -1.83
CA SER A 111 -12.30 29.91 -2.69
C SER A 111 -12.00 29.63 -4.17
N GLY A 112 -11.63 28.41 -4.53
CA GLY A 112 -11.26 28.02 -5.89
C GLY A 112 -9.83 28.41 -6.30
N MET A 113 -8.98 28.85 -5.37
CA MET A 113 -7.57 29.13 -5.64
C MET A 113 -6.77 27.85 -5.88
N ILE A 114 -7.20 26.73 -5.28
CA ILE A 114 -6.65 25.39 -5.50
C ILE A 114 -7.43 24.71 -6.62
N GLU A 115 -6.75 24.36 -7.70
CA GLU A 115 -7.32 23.68 -8.88
C GLU A 115 -7.15 22.14 -8.78
N GLY A 116 -6.09 21.68 -8.07
CA GLY A 116 -5.74 20.29 -7.96
C GLY A 116 -6.70 19.49 -7.08
N THR A 117 -7.02 18.27 -7.50
CA THR A 117 -7.81 17.34 -6.68
C THR A 117 -6.98 16.78 -5.53
N GLY A 118 -7.55 16.82 -4.32
CA GLY A 118 -6.89 16.31 -3.10
C GLY A 118 -7.16 14.83 -2.84
N PRO A 119 -6.35 14.19 -1.98
CA PRO A 119 -6.52 12.79 -1.63
C PRO A 119 -7.79 12.57 -0.79
N ARG A 120 -8.56 11.55 -1.14
CA ARG A 120 -9.83 11.20 -0.48
C ARG A 120 -9.64 10.81 1.00
N TYR A 121 -8.55 10.12 1.31
CA TYR A 121 -8.31 9.51 2.63
C TYR A 121 -7.39 10.33 3.55
N CYS A 122 -6.90 11.48 3.09
CA CYS A 122 -6.14 12.44 3.90
C CYS A 122 -6.69 13.85 3.69
N PRO A 123 -7.96 14.09 4.11
CA PRO A 123 -8.58 15.40 3.97
C PRO A 123 -7.89 16.41 4.91
N SER A 124 -7.87 17.68 4.51
CA SER A 124 -7.50 18.78 5.39
C SER A 124 -8.47 18.88 6.58
N ILE A 125 -8.09 19.62 7.63
CA ILE A 125 -8.97 19.75 8.78
C ILE A 125 -10.27 20.50 8.43
N GLU A 126 -10.23 21.48 7.51
CA GLU A 126 -11.39 22.15 7.01
C GLU A 126 -12.34 21.21 6.23
N ASP A 127 -11.79 20.28 5.45
CA ASP A 127 -12.56 19.21 4.81
C ASP A 127 -13.23 18.27 5.83
N LYS A 128 -12.51 17.90 6.88
CA LYS A 128 -13.05 17.03 7.95
C LYS A 128 -14.22 17.70 8.66
N VAL A 129 -14.07 18.97 9.03
CA VAL A 129 -15.11 19.74 9.73
C VAL A 129 -16.35 19.92 8.89
N VAL A 130 -16.22 20.03 7.56
CA VAL A 130 -17.36 20.15 6.63
C VAL A 130 -17.99 18.79 6.35
N LYS A 131 -17.18 17.77 6.00
CA LYS A 131 -17.68 16.46 5.58
C LYS A 131 -18.23 15.63 6.74
N PHE A 132 -17.67 15.81 7.96
CA PHE A 132 -18.06 15.09 9.18
C PHE A 132 -18.60 16.07 10.23
N ALA A 133 -19.56 16.91 9.83
CA ALA A 133 -20.11 17.97 10.66
C ALA A 133 -20.83 17.45 11.93
N ASP A 134 -21.20 16.17 11.95
CA ASP A 134 -21.77 15.45 13.10
C ASP A 134 -20.74 15.09 14.17
N LYS A 135 -19.43 15.19 13.87
CA LYS A 135 -18.37 14.87 14.81
C LYS A 135 -17.98 16.09 15.65
N ASN A 136 -18.01 15.95 16.95
CA ASN A 136 -17.64 17.02 17.90
C ASN A 136 -16.13 17.22 18.04
N ARG A 137 -15.34 16.24 17.62
CA ARG A 137 -13.87 16.24 17.73
C ARG A 137 -13.22 15.37 16.66
N HIS A 138 -11.99 15.71 16.31
CA HIS A 138 -11.09 14.91 15.48
C HIS A 138 -9.79 14.68 16.23
N GLN A 139 -9.18 13.52 16.01
CA GLN A 139 -7.87 13.18 16.61
C GLN A 139 -6.78 14.08 16.05
N VAL A 140 -5.88 14.48 16.96
CA VAL A 140 -4.69 15.28 16.68
C VAL A 140 -3.51 14.59 17.35
N PHE A 141 -2.49 14.26 16.57
CA PHE A 141 -1.26 13.67 17.06
C PHE A 141 -0.15 14.71 17.07
N ILE A 142 0.59 14.80 18.17
CA ILE A 142 1.78 15.64 18.30
C ILE A 142 2.98 14.71 18.26
N GLU A 143 3.74 14.81 17.17
CA GLU A 143 4.80 13.87 16.81
C GLU A 143 6.14 14.61 16.68
N PRO A 144 7.24 14.12 17.28
CA PRO A 144 8.54 14.74 17.09
C PRO A 144 9.02 14.55 15.64
N GLU A 145 9.52 15.61 15.02
CA GLU A 145 10.13 15.56 13.67
C GLU A 145 11.51 14.89 13.67
N GLY A 146 12.16 14.81 14.83
CA GLY A 146 13.46 14.18 15.02
C GLY A 146 13.97 14.35 16.43
N LEU A 147 15.05 13.62 16.78
CA LEU A 147 15.64 13.64 18.11
C LEU A 147 16.43 14.91 18.40
N GLU A 148 17.03 15.51 17.38
CA GLU A 148 17.92 16.67 17.47
C GLU A 148 17.20 18.00 17.20
N THR A 149 15.86 18.01 17.17
CA THR A 149 15.07 19.21 16.90
C THR A 149 13.93 19.38 17.90
N ASN A 150 13.55 20.62 18.15
CA ASN A 150 12.35 20.97 18.91
C ASN A 150 11.09 21.08 18.01
N GLU A 151 11.20 20.77 16.73
CA GLU A 151 10.04 20.82 15.84
C GLU A 151 9.13 19.62 16.06
N MET A 152 7.84 19.89 16.26
CA MET A 152 6.79 18.89 16.38
C MET A 152 5.81 19.01 15.22
N TYR A 153 5.35 17.88 14.74
CA TYR A 153 4.35 17.73 13.69
C TYR A 153 2.94 17.61 14.30
N ILE A 154 1.95 18.35 13.77
CA ILE A 154 0.56 18.28 14.25
C ILE A 154 -0.23 17.35 13.32
N GLY A 155 -0.11 16.05 13.50
CA GLY A 155 -0.82 15.04 12.72
C GLY A 155 -2.33 15.22 12.79
N GLY A 156 -2.99 15.14 11.64
CA GLY A 156 -4.45 15.30 11.55
C GLY A 156 -4.97 16.73 11.33
N MET A 157 -4.09 17.75 11.38
CA MET A 157 -4.42 19.17 11.26
C MET A 157 -3.86 19.84 10.00
N SER A 158 -3.66 19.09 8.90
CA SER A 158 -3.31 19.67 7.59
C SER A 158 -4.33 20.74 7.20
N SER A 159 -3.87 21.91 6.77
CA SER A 159 -4.73 23.04 6.46
C SER A 159 -4.13 23.95 5.40
N SER A 160 -4.98 24.68 4.70
CA SER A 160 -4.61 25.79 3.83
C SER A 160 -5.14 27.15 4.32
N LEU A 161 -5.74 27.19 5.49
CA LEU A 161 -6.26 28.41 6.10
C LEU A 161 -5.14 29.47 6.32
N PRO A 162 -5.48 30.77 6.37
CA PRO A 162 -4.51 31.83 6.66
C PRO A 162 -3.82 31.66 8.00
N GLU A 163 -2.64 32.24 8.15
CA GLU A 163 -1.80 32.14 9.35
C GLU A 163 -2.52 32.51 10.63
N ASP A 164 -3.25 33.64 10.63
CA ASP A 164 -4.02 34.11 11.79
C ASP A 164 -5.09 33.10 12.23
N VAL A 165 -5.73 32.43 11.26
CA VAL A 165 -6.72 31.38 11.53
C VAL A 165 -6.04 30.12 12.04
N GLN A 166 -4.86 29.76 11.50
CA GLN A 166 -4.09 28.63 11.99
C GLN A 166 -3.72 28.80 13.46
N TYR A 167 -3.19 29.98 13.85
CA TYR A 167 -2.93 30.28 15.26
C TYR A 167 -4.19 30.19 16.13
N ALA A 168 -5.29 30.79 15.68
CA ALA A 168 -6.55 30.80 16.42
C ALA A 168 -7.08 29.37 16.63
N MET A 169 -7.11 28.53 15.61
CA MET A 169 -7.65 27.16 15.72
C MET A 169 -6.75 26.25 16.55
N TYR A 170 -5.41 26.30 16.39
CA TYR A 170 -4.51 25.45 17.15
C TYR A 170 -4.56 25.78 18.65
N ARG A 171 -4.69 27.04 19.04
CA ARG A 171 -4.78 27.48 20.44
C ARG A 171 -6.06 27.07 21.16
N THR A 172 -7.04 26.53 20.46
CA THR A 172 -8.23 25.92 21.08
C THR A 172 -8.05 24.43 21.40
N VAL A 173 -7.00 23.80 20.87
CA VAL A 173 -6.72 22.37 21.09
C VAL A 173 -6.05 22.21 22.46
N PRO A 174 -6.53 21.27 23.33
CA PRO A 174 -5.93 21.04 24.64
C PRO A 174 -4.43 20.74 24.53
N GLY A 175 -3.64 21.45 25.32
CA GLY A 175 -2.17 21.38 25.32
C GLY A 175 -1.47 22.29 24.30
N LEU A 176 -2.21 22.93 23.39
CA LEU A 176 -1.67 23.87 22.40
C LEU A 176 -2.06 25.32 22.63
N GLU A 177 -2.59 25.68 23.81
CA GLU A 177 -3.09 27.03 24.12
C GLU A 177 -2.02 28.12 23.96
N ASN A 178 -0.76 27.76 24.20
CA ASN A 178 0.39 28.67 24.09
C ASN A 178 1.29 28.34 22.89
N VAL A 179 0.79 27.59 21.93
CA VAL A 179 1.59 27.08 20.83
C VAL A 179 2.28 28.18 20.03
N LYS A 180 3.54 27.92 19.67
CA LYS A 180 4.32 28.71 18.73
C LYS A 180 4.49 27.93 17.44
N ILE A 181 4.01 28.50 16.35
CA ILE A 181 4.17 27.91 15.02
C ILE A 181 5.59 28.26 14.52
N VAL A 182 6.34 27.23 14.13
CA VAL A 182 7.66 27.36 13.50
C VAL A 182 7.49 27.48 11.97
N ARG A 183 6.57 26.69 11.42
CA ARG A 183 6.19 26.72 10.00
C ARG A 183 4.70 26.54 9.87
N ASN A 184 4.06 27.37 9.03
CA ASN A 184 2.63 27.28 8.78
C ASN A 184 2.26 25.99 8.03
N ALA A 185 1.04 25.51 8.24
CA ALA A 185 0.41 24.53 7.37
C ALA A 185 0.19 25.15 5.98
N TYR A 186 0.25 24.31 4.94
CA TYR A 186 -0.04 24.73 3.58
C TYR A 186 -0.58 23.57 2.74
N ALA A 187 -1.33 23.88 1.70
CA ALA A 187 -1.61 22.98 0.61
C ALA A 187 -0.48 23.07 -0.43
N ILE A 188 -0.20 21.97 -1.11
CA ILE A 188 0.71 21.94 -2.24
C ILE A 188 0.03 21.32 -3.45
N GLU A 189 0.03 22.03 -4.56
CA GLU A 189 -0.36 21.51 -5.85
C GLU A 189 0.85 21.08 -6.66
N TYR A 190 0.67 20.08 -7.50
CA TYR A 190 1.74 19.54 -8.33
C TYR A 190 1.18 18.82 -9.56
N ASP A 191 1.99 18.74 -10.61
CA ASP A 191 1.65 17.96 -11.79
C ASP A 191 2.09 16.52 -11.63
N CYS A 192 1.32 15.59 -12.20
CA CYS A 192 1.64 14.18 -12.31
C CYS A 192 1.16 13.64 -13.66
N ILE A 193 1.65 12.47 -14.05
CA ILE A 193 1.22 11.83 -15.30
C ILE A 193 -0.08 11.03 -15.10
N ASP A 194 -0.76 10.77 -16.21
CA ASP A 194 -1.76 9.71 -16.28
C ASP A 194 -1.04 8.35 -16.31
N GLY A 195 -1.12 7.60 -15.20
CA GLY A 195 -0.40 6.32 -15.03
C GLY A 195 -0.80 5.24 -16.04
N ARG A 196 -1.95 5.39 -16.71
CA ARG A 196 -2.40 4.47 -17.77
C ARG A 196 -1.50 4.47 -19.01
N GLN A 197 -0.62 5.47 -19.14
CA GLN A 197 0.40 5.53 -20.19
C GLN A 197 1.60 4.62 -19.92
N LEU A 198 1.63 3.98 -18.76
CA LEU A 198 2.70 3.07 -18.36
C LEU A 198 2.32 1.61 -18.60
N LYS A 199 3.33 0.80 -18.88
CA LYS A 199 3.28 -0.67 -18.81
C LYS A 199 3.34 -1.12 -17.35
N PRO A 200 3.01 -2.38 -17.01
CA PRO A 200 3.22 -2.93 -15.67
C PRO A 200 4.69 -2.91 -15.19
N SER A 201 5.65 -2.75 -16.12
CA SER A 201 7.07 -2.52 -15.83
C SER A 201 7.40 -1.10 -15.38
N LEU A 202 6.42 -0.18 -15.41
CA LEU A 202 6.54 1.26 -15.22
C LEU A 202 7.32 1.99 -16.33
N GLU A 203 7.58 1.34 -17.46
CA GLU A 203 8.02 1.97 -18.69
C GLU A 203 6.84 2.65 -19.40
N PHE A 204 7.09 3.79 -20.05
CA PHE A 204 6.07 4.40 -20.90
C PHE A 204 5.74 3.49 -22.11
N LYS A 205 4.46 3.40 -22.46
CA LYS A 205 4.01 2.58 -23.59
C LYS A 205 4.54 3.10 -24.94
N ASP A 206 4.59 4.40 -25.08
CA ASP A 206 4.93 5.07 -26.34
C ASP A 206 6.37 5.64 -26.38
N ILE A 207 7.11 5.57 -25.26
CA ILE A 207 8.50 6.07 -25.17
C ILE A 207 9.38 4.99 -24.57
N HIS A 208 10.10 4.28 -25.45
CA HIS A 208 10.99 3.20 -25.03
C HIS A 208 12.17 3.71 -24.19
N GLY A 209 12.45 3.02 -23.08
CA GLY A 209 13.54 3.35 -22.16
C GLY A 209 13.25 4.44 -21.16
N LEU A 210 12.04 5.06 -21.19
CA LEU A 210 11.60 6.01 -20.19
C LEU A 210 10.74 5.32 -19.14
N PHE A 211 11.20 5.33 -17.89
CA PHE A 211 10.50 4.77 -16.74
C PHE A 211 10.03 5.88 -15.80
N SER A 212 8.96 5.61 -15.05
CA SER A 212 8.36 6.56 -14.14
C SER A 212 7.99 5.93 -12.81
N ALA A 213 8.17 6.64 -11.70
CA ALA A 213 7.91 6.12 -10.37
C ALA A 213 7.51 7.20 -9.36
N GLY A 214 6.73 6.81 -8.35
CA GLY A 214 6.43 7.60 -7.17
C GLY A 214 5.39 8.67 -7.40
N GLN A 215 5.60 9.83 -6.77
CA GLN A 215 4.67 10.96 -6.84
C GLN A 215 4.38 11.43 -8.27
N PHE A 216 5.34 11.30 -9.15
CA PHE A 216 5.22 11.58 -10.56
C PHE A 216 4.08 10.78 -11.23
N ASN A 217 3.77 9.59 -10.73
CA ASN A 217 2.66 8.74 -11.15
C ASN A 217 1.36 9.00 -10.39
N GLY A 218 1.26 10.12 -9.68
CA GLY A 218 0.09 10.47 -8.89
C GLY A 218 -0.02 9.72 -7.55
N SER A 219 1.07 9.14 -7.04
CA SER A 219 1.11 8.48 -5.74
C SER A 219 2.15 9.12 -4.84
N SER A 220 1.71 9.86 -3.81
CA SER A 220 2.56 10.68 -2.94
C SER A 220 2.95 10.03 -1.63
N GLY A 221 2.49 8.81 -1.32
CA GLY A 221 2.92 8.07 -0.13
C GLY A 221 4.36 7.58 -0.27
N TYR A 222 5.12 7.59 0.83
CA TYR A 222 6.53 7.20 0.81
C TYR A 222 6.72 5.74 0.40
N GLU A 223 5.89 4.85 0.93
CA GLU A 223 5.93 3.42 0.68
C GLU A 223 5.55 3.10 -0.77
N GLU A 224 4.51 3.76 -1.28
CA GLU A 224 4.09 3.62 -2.67
C GLU A 224 5.17 4.12 -3.64
N ALA A 225 5.82 5.23 -3.31
CA ALA A 225 6.89 5.79 -4.12
C ALA A 225 8.12 4.88 -4.15
N ALA A 226 8.54 4.34 -2.98
CA ALA A 226 9.64 3.41 -2.87
C ALA A 226 9.37 2.10 -3.64
N ALA A 227 8.15 1.55 -3.52
CA ALA A 227 7.74 0.35 -4.22
C ALA A 227 7.79 0.52 -5.75
N GLN A 228 7.33 1.65 -6.26
CA GLN A 228 7.42 1.96 -7.69
C GLN A 228 8.87 2.16 -8.13
N GLY A 229 9.67 2.86 -7.32
CA GLY A 229 11.09 3.12 -7.61
C GLY A 229 11.89 1.84 -7.77
N ILE A 230 11.71 0.87 -6.88
CA ILE A 230 12.43 -0.41 -6.98
C ILE A 230 12.02 -1.19 -8.23
N ILE A 231 10.72 -1.25 -8.56
CA ILE A 231 10.24 -1.96 -9.76
C ILE A 231 10.73 -1.28 -11.05
N ALA A 232 10.66 0.05 -11.12
CA ALA A 232 11.18 0.80 -12.27
C ALA A 232 12.70 0.58 -12.45
N GLY A 233 13.47 0.61 -11.35
CA GLY A 233 14.91 0.37 -11.37
C GLY A 233 15.28 -1.06 -11.80
N ILE A 234 14.58 -2.07 -11.29
CA ILE A 234 14.76 -3.47 -11.73
C ILE A 234 14.52 -3.58 -13.24
N ASN A 235 13.42 -3.00 -13.73
CA ASN A 235 13.06 -3.12 -15.14
C ASN A 235 13.98 -2.34 -16.06
N ALA A 236 14.46 -1.18 -15.67
CA ALA A 236 15.48 -0.43 -16.42
C ALA A 236 16.78 -1.26 -16.55
N ALA A 237 17.24 -1.89 -15.46
CA ALA A 237 18.41 -2.75 -15.48
C ALA A 237 18.20 -4.00 -16.36
N ARG A 238 17.04 -4.67 -16.24
CA ARG A 238 16.71 -5.85 -17.04
C ARG A 238 16.61 -5.53 -18.54
N MET A 239 16.04 -4.39 -18.89
CA MET A 239 15.98 -3.90 -20.25
C MET A 239 17.38 -3.76 -20.85
N LEU A 240 18.33 -3.12 -20.13
CA LEU A 240 19.72 -2.99 -20.56
C LEU A 240 20.45 -4.35 -20.69
N GLN A 241 20.00 -5.36 -19.93
CA GLN A 241 20.50 -6.73 -19.99
C GLN A 241 19.83 -7.58 -21.08
N GLY A 242 18.87 -7.04 -21.83
CA GLY A 242 18.09 -7.78 -22.82
C GLY A 242 17.19 -8.86 -22.21
N LYS A 243 16.79 -8.73 -20.93
CA LYS A 243 15.93 -9.66 -20.23
C LYS A 243 14.48 -9.18 -20.25
N GLU A 244 13.56 -10.13 -20.12
CA GLU A 244 12.12 -9.82 -19.99
C GLU A 244 11.84 -8.94 -18.77
N ALA A 245 10.76 -8.14 -18.85
CA ALA A 245 10.34 -7.28 -17.77
C ALA A 245 9.94 -8.10 -16.52
N PHE A 246 10.31 -7.59 -15.36
CA PHE A 246 9.89 -8.12 -14.06
C PHE A 246 8.58 -7.45 -13.63
N THR A 247 7.55 -8.22 -13.42
CA THR A 247 6.26 -7.76 -12.94
C THR A 247 5.77 -8.62 -11.79
N LEU A 248 4.97 -8.05 -10.91
CA LEU A 248 4.32 -8.74 -9.81
C LEU A 248 2.80 -8.72 -10.00
N ASP A 249 2.19 -9.88 -9.84
CA ASP A 249 0.73 -10.01 -9.90
C ASP A 249 0.07 -9.43 -8.63
N ARG A 250 -1.20 -9.06 -8.75
CA ARG A 250 -2.06 -8.65 -7.63
C ARG A 250 -2.18 -9.71 -6.52
N SER A 251 -1.96 -10.97 -6.87
CA SER A 251 -1.96 -12.10 -5.92
C SER A 251 -0.61 -12.37 -5.26
N GLU A 252 0.45 -11.70 -5.70
CA GLU A 252 1.82 -11.94 -5.24
C GLU A 252 2.32 -10.88 -4.25
N ALA A 253 1.92 -9.61 -4.47
CA ALA A 253 2.38 -8.52 -3.63
C ALA A 253 1.41 -7.34 -3.63
N TYR A 254 1.41 -6.54 -2.55
CA TYR A 254 0.79 -5.21 -2.55
C TYR A 254 1.40 -4.27 -3.60
N ILE A 255 2.68 -4.44 -3.92
CA ILE A 255 3.35 -3.74 -5.05
C ILE A 255 2.65 -4.08 -6.37
N GLY A 256 2.28 -5.36 -6.58
CA GLY A 256 1.51 -5.77 -7.75
C GLY A 256 0.13 -5.12 -7.82
N VAL A 257 -0.59 -5.05 -6.69
CA VAL A 257 -1.89 -4.34 -6.60
C VAL A 257 -1.73 -2.85 -6.89
N LEU A 258 -0.73 -2.20 -6.31
CA LEU A 258 -0.41 -0.78 -6.50
C LEU A 258 -0.16 -0.46 -7.98
N ILE A 259 0.74 -1.18 -8.61
CA ILE A 259 1.12 -0.92 -10.00
C ILE A 259 -0.03 -1.22 -10.95
N ASP A 260 -0.70 -2.35 -10.78
CA ASP A 260 -1.86 -2.69 -11.61
C ASP A 260 -2.97 -1.63 -11.50
N ASP A 261 -3.27 -1.14 -10.29
CA ASP A 261 -4.23 -0.06 -10.12
C ASP A 261 -3.81 1.23 -10.84
N ILE A 262 -2.53 1.63 -10.75
CA ILE A 262 -2.02 2.85 -11.40
C ILE A 262 -2.10 2.74 -12.92
N VAL A 263 -1.75 1.59 -13.51
CA VAL A 263 -1.67 1.44 -14.97
C VAL A 263 -2.99 1.04 -15.64
N THR A 264 -3.98 0.60 -14.86
CA THR A 264 -5.27 0.14 -15.39
C THR A 264 -6.47 1.00 -15.01
N LYS A 265 -6.41 1.70 -13.88
CA LYS A 265 -7.54 2.48 -13.37
C LYS A 265 -7.35 3.96 -13.64
N GLU A 266 -8.39 4.63 -14.10
CA GLU A 266 -8.40 6.07 -14.15
C GLU A 266 -8.46 6.62 -12.72
N SER A 267 -7.50 7.45 -12.35
CA SER A 267 -7.47 8.11 -11.06
C SER A 267 -7.55 9.62 -11.23
N HIS A 268 -8.59 10.22 -10.65
CA HIS A 268 -8.76 11.68 -10.60
C HIS A 268 -8.30 12.27 -9.26
N GLU A 269 -7.71 11.46 -8.41
CA GLU A 269 -7.21 11.83 -7.09
C GLU A 269 -5.86 11.14 -6.82
N PRO A 270 -5.00 11.67 -5.93
CA PRO A 270 -3.76 11.00 -5.53
C PRO A 270 -4.02 9.59 -5.03
N TYR A 271 -3.31 8.62 -5.61
CA TYR A 271 -3.45 7.22 -5.24
C TYR A 271 -2.83 6.96 -3.85
N ARG A 272 -3.55 6.22 -3.01
CA ARG A 272 -3.06 5.67 -1.75
C ARG A 272 -3.35 4.18 -1.69
N MET A 273 -2.33 3.41 -1.27
CA MET A 273 -2.48 1.98 -1.03
C MET A 273 -3.27 1.74 0.25
N MET A 274 -4.32 0.95 0.14
CA MET A 274 -5.16 0.56 1.27
C MET A 274 -5.43 -0.94 1.21
N THR A 275 -5.57 -1.57 2.36
CA THR A 275 -5.88 -3.00 2.46
C THR A 275 -7.16 -3.39 1.73
N SER A 276 -8.13 -2.46 1.64
CA SER A 276 -9.38 -2.67 0.90
C SER A 276 -9.21 -2.79 -0.62
N ARG A 277 -8.06 -2.40 -1.17
CA ARG A 277 -7.75 -2.52 -2.61
C ARG A 277 -7.25 -3.91 -3.00
N ALA A 278 -6.80 -4.70 -2.02
CA ALA A 278 -6.28 -6.05 -2.26
C ALA A 278 -7.38 -7.09 -2.07
N GLU A 279 -7.60 -7.92 -3.09
CA GLU A 279 -8.58 -9.00 -3.09
C GLU A 279 -8.11 -10.19 -2.24
N TYR A 280 -6.80 -10.42 -2.17
CA TYR A 280 -6.19 -11.62 -1.57
C TYR A 280 -5.46 -11.32 -0.26
N ARG A 281 -6.10 -10.57 0.67
CA ARG A 281 -5.46 -10.07 1.90
C ARG A 281 -4.88 -11.15 2.80
N LEU A 282 -5.49 -12.34 2.85
CA LEU A 282 -4.96 -13.45 3.65
C LEU A 282 -3.70 -14.07 3.06
N LEU A 283 -3.47 -13.91 1.76
CA LEU A 283 -2.23 -14.33 1.11
C LEU A 283 -1.16 -13.24 1.19
N LEU A 284 -1.57 -11.95 1.11
CA LEU A 284 -0.67 -10.80 1.06
C LEU A 284 -0.42 -10.21 2.46
N ARG A 285 0.01 -11.04 3.41
CA ARG A 285 0.32 -10.58 4.76
C ARG A 285 1.75 -10.03 4.85
N GLN A 286 2.00 -9.19 5.85
CA GLN A 286 3.33 -8.67 6.16
C GLN A 286 4.25 -9.80 6.63
N ASP A 287 3.75 -10.66 7.52
CA ASP A 287 4.46 -11.76 8.15
C ASP A 287 5.00 -12.82 7.18
N ASN A 288 4.42 -12.95 5.99
CA ASN A 288 4.84 -13.92 4.97
C ASN A 288 5.42 -13.27 3.69
N ALA A 289 5.76 -12.00 3.72
CA ALA A 289 6.26 -11.29 2.54
C ALA A 289 7.58 -11.89 2.02
N ASP A 290 8.45 -12.35 2.90
CA ASP A 290 9.68 -13.06 2.55
C ASP A 290 9.41 -14.34 1.76
N GLN A 291 8.44 -15.14 2.19
CA GLN A 291 8.08 -16.41 1.54
C GLN A 291 7.57 -16.23 0.11
N ARG A 292 6.98 -15.05 -0.19
CA ARG A 292 6.44 -14.72 -1.53
C ARG A 292 7.43 -14.02 -2.44
N LEU A 293 8.35 -13.21 -1.90
CA LEU A 293 9.13 -12.25 -2.68
C LEU A 293 10.64 -12.46 -2.65
N THR A 294 11.20 -13.13 -1.62
CA THR A 294 12.68 -13.29 -1.51
C THR A 294 13.27 -14.10 -2.67
N GLU A 295 12.60 -15.17 -3.11
CA GLU A 295 13.05 -15.95 -4.27
C GLU A 295 13.09 -15.09 -5.54
N LYS A 296 12.05 -14.30 -5.79
CA LYS A 296 11.99 -13.36 -6.92
C LYS A 296 13.08 -12.27 -6.81
N GLY A 297 13.33 -11.79 -5.60
CA GLY A 297 14.42 -10.85 -5.33
C GLY A 297 15.80 -11.45 -5.59
N TYR A 298 15.99 -12.74 -5.30
CA TYR A 298 17.20 -13.48 -5.60
C TYR A 298 17.40 -13.66 -7.12
N GLU A 299 16.35 -14.04 -7.84
CA GLU A 299 16.36 -14.18 -9.32
C GLU A 299 16.74 -12.88 -10.04
N VAL A 300 16.32 -11.73 -9.53
CA VAL A 300 16.70 -10.42 -10.12
C VAL A 300 18.02 -9.87 -9.60
N GLY A 301 18.69 -10.60 -8.67
CA GLY A 301 20.03 -10.26 -8.17
C GLY A 301 20.07 -9.22 -7.04
N LEU A 302 18.96 -8.99 -6.34
CA LEU A 302 18.86 -8.03 -5.21
C LEU A 302 18.98 -8.68 -3.84
N ILE A 303 18.87 -9.99 -3.76
CA ILE A 303 18.93 -10.76 -2.50
C ILE A 303 20.20 -11.61 -2.52
N SER A 304 20.93 -11.65 -1.38
CA SER A 304 22.10 -12.49 -1.23
C SER A 304 21.75 -13.98 -1.14
N LYS A 305 22.74 -14.84 -1.41
CA LYS A 305 22.57 -16.28 -1.33
C LYS A 305 22.22 -16.72 0.09
N GLU A 306 22.87 -16.14 1.09
CA GLU A 306 22.65 -16.45 2.52
C GLU A 306 21.20 -16.13 2.93
N ARG A 307 20.67 -14.99 2.49
CA ARG A 307 19.30 -14.62 2.76
C ARG A 307 18.31 -15.55 2.06
N TYR A 308 18.62 -16.01 0.86
CA TYR A 308 17.79 -16.98 0.14
C TYR A 308 17.83 -18.36 0.82
N GLU A 309 19.00 -18.83 1.25
CA GLU A 309 19.16 -20.10 1.98
C GLU A 309 18.41 -20.07 3.31
N ARG A 310 18.46 -18.96 4.06
CA ARG A 310 17.65 -18.77 5.28
C ARG A 310 16.14 -18.89 5.01
N LEU A 311 15.66 -18.35 3.89
CA LEU A 311 14.26 -18.53 3.49
C LEU A 311 13.91 -19.99 3.22
N LEU A 312 14.77 -20.73 2.51
CA LEU A 312 14.54 -22.14 2.22
C LEU A 312 14.48 -22.98 3.50
N GLU A 313 15.37 -22.73 4.44
CA GLU A 313 15.35 -23.36 5.77
C GLU A 313 14.06 -23.06 6.52
N LYS A 314 13.65 -21.78 6.59
CA LYS A 314 12.39 -21.37 7.22
C LYS A 314 11.17 -22.09 6.60
N LYS A 315 11.08 -22.14 5.28
CA LYS A 315 9.99 -22.85 4.57
C LYS A 315 9.96 -24.34 4.90
N HIS A 316 11.13 -24.97 5.00
CA HIS A 316 11.25 -26.38 5.34
C HIS A 316 10.79 -26.66 6.78
N LEU A 317 11.28 -25.88 7.74
CA LEU A 317 10.88 -25.99 9.14
C LEU A 317 9.37 -25.81 9.34
N ILE A 318 8.74 -24.82 8.67
CA ILE A 318 7.30 -24.61 8.72
C ILE A 318 6.52 -25.81 8.17
N ALA A 319 6.94 -26.34 7.01
CA ALA A 319 6.27 -27.46 6.36
C ALA A 319 6.37 -28.75 7.18
N ASP A 320 7.54 -29.06 7.68
CA ASP A 320 7.78 -30.24 8.50
C ASP A 320 6.99 -30.20 9.80
N GLU A 321 6.94 -29.03 10.45
CA GLU A 321 6.22 -28.87 11.71
C GLU A 321 4.70 -28.99 11.51
N ILE A 322 4.15 -28.39 10.47
CA ILE A 322 2.71 -28.54 10.15
C ILE A 322 2.38 -30.01 9.90
N GLU A 323 3.23 -30.73 9.17
CA GLU A 323 3.00 -32.15 8.90
C GLU A 323 3.13 -33.01 10.16
N ARG A 324 4.12 -32.74 11.01
CA ARG A 324 4.31 -33.42 12.29
C ARG A 324 3.09 -33.28 13.20
N LEU A 325 2.57 -32.05 13.35
CA LEU A 325 1.43 -31.73 14.21
C LEU A 325 0.12 -32.46 13.81
N LYS A 326 -0.03 -32.85 12.56
CA LYS A 326 -1.16 -33.67 12.09
C LYS A 326 -1.14 -35.09 12.67
N HIS A 327 0.03 -35.56 13.10
CA HIS A 327 0.25 -36.92 13.60
C HIS A 327 0.48 -36.97 15.11
N VAL A 328 0.66 -35.85 15.80
CA VAL A 328 0.79 -35.80 17.26
C VAL A 328 -0.58 -35.79 17.91
N HIS A 329 -0.91 -36.83 18.66
CA HIS A 329 -2.20 -37.01 19.31
C HIS A 329 -2.10 -36.74 20.81
N VAL A 330 -3.08 -36.07 21.36
CA VAL A 330 -3.25 -35.86 22.80
C VAL A 330 -4.57 -36.46 23.26
N GLY A 331 -4.53 -37.14 24.40
CA GLY A 331 -5.72 -37.74 25.01
C GLY A 331 -6.42 -36.76 25.98
N ALA A 332 -7.61 -37.16 26.45
CA ALA A 332 -8.39 -36.39 27.43
C ALA A 332 -7.85 -36.63 28.87
N ASN A 333 -6.55 -36.45 29.12
CA ASN A 333 -5.93 -36.56 30.42
C ASN A 333 -6.03 -35.25 31.23
N GLU A 334 -5.71 -35.30 32.51
CA GLU A 334 -5.82 -34.18 33.44
C GLU A 334 -5.04 -32.94 32.97
N LYS A 335 -3.80 -33.12 32.47
CA LYS A 335 -2.96 -32.04 31.97
C LYS A 335 -3.61 -31.30 30.80
N VAL A 336 -4.20 -32.04 29.85
CA VAL A 336 -4.91 -31.48 28.70
C VAL A 336 -6.17 -30.77 29.13
N GLN A 337 -6.98 -31.38 30.02
CA GLN A 337 -8.22 -30.77 30.49
C GLN A 337 -7.95 -29.48 31.28
N SER A 338 -6.96 -29.44 32.16
CA SER A 338 -6.59 -28.25 32.91
C SER A 338 -6.15 -27.09 31.99
N LEU A 339 -5.38 -27.35 30.94
CA LEU A 339 -4.99 -26.35 29.98
C LEU A 339 -6.23 -25.82 29.20
N LEU A 340 -7.15 -26.71 28.85
CA LEU A 340 -8.38 -26.29 28.15
C LEU A 340 -9.29 -25.44 29.05
N GLU A 341 -9.41 -25.79 30.36
CA GLU A 341 -10.16 -24.98 31.34
C GLU A 341 -9.53 -23.60 31.54
N GLU A 342 -8.20 -23.53 31.67
CA GLU A 342 -7.44 -22.26 31.81
C GLU A 342 -7.69 -21.30 30.65
N HIS A 343 -7.84 -21.83 29.44
CA HIS A 343 -8.10 -21.06 28.24
C HIS A 343 -9.56 -21.03 27.81
N GLU A 344 -10.49 -21.37 28.71
CA GLU A 344 -11.94 -21.35 28.44
C GLU A 344 -12.36 -22.16 27.20
N SER A 345 -11.60 -23.21 26.87
CA SER A 345 -11.84 -24.06 25.71
C SER A 345 -12.65 -25.29 26.08
N THR A 346 -13.39 -25.83 25.11
CA THR A 346 -14.22 -27.03 25.32
C THR A 346 -13.37 -28.23 25.67
N LEU A 347 -13.74 -28.95 26.76
CA LEU A 347 -13.03 -30.15 27.22
C LEU A 347 -13.11 -31.28 26.20
N LEU A 348 -12.09 -32.13 26.20
CA LEU A 348 -12.02 -33.29 25.32
C LEU A 348 -12.80 -34.47 25.89
N THR A 349 -13.53 -35.17 25.02
CA THR A 349 -14.16 -36.47 25.32
C THR A 349 -13.38 -37.64 24.71
N SER A 350 -12.52 -37.38 23.75
CA SER A 350 -11.65 -38.37 23.07
C SER A 350 -10.35 -37.71 22.65
N GLY A 351 -9.36 -38.53 22.24
CA GLY A 351 -8.09 -38.04 21.74
C GLY A 351 -8.26 -37.29 20.40
N ILE A 352 -7.52 -36.22 20.22
CA ILE A 352 -7.45 -35.42 18.98
C ILE A 352 -6.00 -35.08 18.67
N THR A 353 -5.78 -34.55 17.44
CA THR A 353 -4.44 -34.06 17.03
C THR A 353 -4.14 -32.69 17.59
N LEU A 354 -2.85 -32.32 17.72
CA LEU A 354 -2.48 -30.95 18.09
C LEU A 354 -2.95 -29.93 17.04
N THR A 355 -2.97 -30.30 15.77
CA THR A 355 -3.53 -29.46 14.69
C THR A 355 -5.00 -29.11 14.97
N GLU A 356 -5.82 -30.08 15.46
CA GLU A 356 -7.23 -29.82 15.78
C GLU A 356 -7.39 -28.91 17.01
N LEU A 357 -6.46 -29.00 17.98
CA LEU A 357 -6.43 -28.07 19.12
C LEU A 357 -6.08 -26.66 18.69
N ILE A 358 -5.02 -26.49 17.91
CA ILE A 358 -4.55 -25.18 17.43
C ILE A 358 -5.60 -24.48 16.58
N ARG A 359 -6.46 -25.20 15.87
CA ARG A 359 -7.59 -24.61 15.11
C ARG A 359 -8.63 -23.93 15.96
N ARG A 360 -8.70 -24.21 17.28
CA ARG A 360 -9.65 -23.54 18.17
C ARG A 360 -9.26 -22.08 18.36
N PRO A 361 -10.24 -21.12 18.35
CA PRO A 361 -9.92 -19.70 18.45
C PRO A 361 -9.08 -19.31 19.65
N GLU A 362 -9.39 -19.90 20.81
CA GLU A 362 -8.79 -19.63 22.12
C GLU A 362 -7.41 -20.26 22.32
N LEU A 363 -7.00 -21.20 21.48
CA LEU A 363 -5.70 -21.87 21.58
C LEU A 363 -4.75 -21.41 20.49
N SER A 364 -3.43 -21.56 20.69
CA SER A 364 -2.41 -21.26 19.71
C SER A 364 -1.30 -22.31 19.74
N TYR A 365 -0.40 -22.26 18.77
CA TYR A 365 0.76 -23.14 18.71
C TYR A 365 1.61 -23.08 20.00
N ASP A 366 1.79 -21.90 20.59
CA ASP A 366 2.56 -21.72 21.82
C ASP A 366 1.77 -22.14 23.07
N ILE A 367 0.46 -21.91 23.11
CA ILE A 367 -0.39 -22.34 24.22
C ILE A 367 -0.39 -23.87 24.37
N VAL A 368 -0.36 -24.60 23.26
CA VAL A 368 -0.35 -26.07 23.32
C VAL A 368 1.03 -26.68 23.54
N GLU A 369 2.09 -25.86 23.57
CA GLU A 369 3.48 -26.33 23.82
C GLU A 369 3.62 -27.31 25.00
N PRO A 370 3.02 -27.05 26.18
CA PRO A 370 3.16 -27.98 27.33
C PRO A 370 2.60 -29.37 27.05
N LEU A 371 1.75 -29.53 26.04
CA LEU A 371 1.14 -30.81 25.67
C LEU A 371 2.01 -31.61 24.67
N ASP A 372 3.00 -30.97 24.07
CA ASP A 372 3.87 -31.54 23.05
C ASP A 372 5.26 -31.88 23.62
N ASN A 373 5.44 -33.14 24.03
CA ASN A 373 6.69 -33.58 24.60
C ASN A 373 7.84 -33.73 23.58
N ASP A 374 7.51 -33.79 22.31
CA ASP A 374 8.43 -33.97 21.18
C ASP A 374 8.53 -32.74 20.28
N ARG A 375 8.22 -31.57 20.84
CA ARG A 375 8.31 -30.29 20.10
C ARG A 375 9.76 -30.06 19.64
N PRO A 376 10.00 -29.82 18.35
CA PRO A 376 11.35 -29.57 17.85
C PRO A 376 11.90 -28.23 18.37
N ASP A 377 13.19 -28.19 18.58
CA ASP A 377 13.94 -26.99 18.89
C ASP A 377 14.33 -26.31 17.55
N PHE A 378 13.80 -25.13 17.29
CA PHE A 378 14.12 -24.37 16.09
C PHE A 378 15.33 -23.46 16.30
N PRO A 379 16.10 -23.13 15.24
CA PRO A 379 17.16 -22.14 15.35
C PRO A 379 16.60 -20.83 15.96
N GLU A 380 17.28 -20.26 16.93
CA GLU A 380 16.82 -19.08 17.68
C GLU A 380 16.41 -17.93 16.75
N SER A 381 17.17 -17.70 15.68
CA SER A 381 16.89 -16.67 14.69
C SER A 381 15.63 -16.91 13.83
N LEU A 382 15.02 -18.11 13.87
CA LEU A 382 13.84 -18.48 13.09
C LEU A 382 12.66 -18.93 13.96
N LYS A 383 12.88 -19.19 15.24
CA LYS A 383 11.92 -19.81 16.15
C LYS A 383 10.58 -19.11 16.19
N GLU A 384 10.58 -17.82 16.40
CA GLU A 384 9.36 -17.02 16.46
C GLU A 384 8.65 -16.94 15.11
N GLU A 385 9.41 -16.70 14.04
CA GLU A 385 8.86 -16.63 12.69
C GLU A 385 8.23 -17.97 12.25
N VAL A 386 8.85 -19.09 12.59
CA VAL A 386 8.32 -20.44 12.30
C VAL A 386 7.06 -20.70 13.12
N ALA A 387 7.09 -20.42 14.43
CA ALA A 387 5.95 -20.61 15.32
C ALA A 387 4.73 -19.80 14.86
N GLU A 388 4.93 -18.52 14.52
CA GLU A 388 3.88 -17.66 13.99
C GLU A 388 3.29 -18.20 12.68
N GLN A 389 4.14 -18.60 11.73
CA GLN A 389 3.66 -19.10 10.43
C GLN A 389 2.95 -20.45 10.56
N VAL A 390 3.41 -21.36 11.42
CA VAL A 390 2.73 -22.63 11.74
C VAL A 390 1.35 -22.35 12.31
N ASN A 391 1.25 -21.48 13.30
CA ASN A 391 -0.02 -21.10 13.93
C ASN A 391 -1.01 -20.51 12.90
N ILE A 392 -0.57 -19.57 12.08
CA ILE A 392 -1.39 -18.93 11.04
C ILE A 392 -1.84 -19.96 9.98
N ALA A 393 -0.92 -20.80 9.51
CA ALA A 393 -1.22 -21.80 8.48
C ALA A 393 -2.30 -22.77 8.96
N ILE A 394 -2.22 -23.24 10.20
CA ILE A 394 -3.19 -24.18 10.78
C ILE A 394 -4.56 -23.49 11.01
N LYS A 395 -4.57 -22.32 11.64
CA LYS A 395 -5.82 -21.61 11.97
C LYS A 395 -6.61 -21.16 10.74
N TYR A 396 -5.92 -20.72 9.72
CA TYR A 396 -6.54 -20.14 8.52
C TYR A 396 -6.52 -21.05 7.29
N GLU A 397 -6.15 -22.33 7.43
CA GLU A 397 -6.01 -23.30 6.35
C GLU A 397 -7.18 -23.28 5.35
N GLY A 398 -8.42 -23.34 5.84
CA GLY A 398 -9.61 -23.35 4.99
C GLY A 398 -9.84 -22.05 4.22
N TYR A 399 -9.48 -20.92 4.82
CA TYR A 399 -9.61 -19.61 4.17
C TYR A 399 -8.48 -19.39 3.15
N ILE A 400 -7.25 -19.77 3.49
CA ILE A 400 -6.08 -19.70 2.62
C ILE A 400 -6.32 -20.55 1.36
N SER A 401 -6.69 -21.82 1.53
CA SER A 401 -6.97 -22.73 0.41
C SER A 401 -8.08 -22.22 -0.53
N ARG A 402 -9.11 -21.56 0.03
CA ARG A 402 -10.15 -20.93 -0.79
C ARG A 402 -9.60 -19.77 -1.62
N GLN A 403 -8.76 -18.92 -1.03
CA GLN A 403 -8.12 -17.82 -1.77
C GLN A 403 -7.14 -18.32 -2.83
N GLU A 404 -6.38 -19.37 -2.55
CA GLU A 404 -5.46 -19.99 -3.53
C GLU A 404 -6.21 -20.48 -4.76
N LYS A 405 -7.35 -21.13 -4.59
CA LYS A 405 -8.21 -21.53 -5.73
C LYS A 405 -8.71 -20.34 -6.55
N GLN A 406 -9.03 -19.22 -5.89
CA GLN A 406 -9.41 -17.99 -6.60
C GLN A 406 -8.22 -17.41 -7.39
N VAL A 407 -7.02 -17.44 -6.79
CA VAL A 407 -5.78 -16.99 -7.45
C VAL A 407 -5.46 -17.85 -8.67
N GLU A 408 -5.63 -19.16 -8.61
CA GLU A 408 -5.44 -20.04 -9.78
C GLU A 408 -6.36 -19.67 -10.95
N GLN A 409 -7.61 -19.36 -10.65
CA GLN A 409 -8.56 -18.89 -11.68
C GLN A 409 -8.14 -17.53 -12.25
N PHE A 410 -7.74 -16.62 -11.40
CA PHE A 410 -7.22 -15.30 -11.80
C PHE A 410 -5.98 -15.43 -12.69
N LYS A 411 -4.99 -16.25 -12.29
CA LYS A 411 -3.76 -16.47 -13.07
C LYS A 411 -4.04 -17.07 -14.45
N LYS A 412 -5.08 -17.87 -14.60
CA LYS A 412 -5.50 -18.38 -15.93
C LYS A 412 -5.93 -17.26 -16.88
N LEU A 413 -6.58 -16.22 -16.36
CA LEU A 413 -6.97 -15.04 -17.15
C LEU A 413 -5.76 -14.13 -17.45
N GLU A 414 -4.87 -13.93 -16.48
CA GLU A 414 -3.65 -13.14 -16.68
C GLU A 414 -2.67 -13.76 -17.66
N LYS A 415 -2.59 -15.08 -17.73
CA LYS A 415 -1.76 -15.79 -18.73
C LYS A 415 -2.25 -15.62 -20.17
N LYS A 416 -3.54 -15.28 -20.36
CA LYS A 416 -4.10 -15.03 -21.70
C LYS A 416 -3.72 -13.61 -22.14
N LYS A 417 -2.62 -13.53 -22.89
CA LYS A 417 -2.13 -12.26 -23.42
C LYS A 417 -3.05 -11.70 -24.50
N ILE A 418 -3.10 -10.39 -24.59
CA ILE A 418 -3.72 -9.65 -25.67
C ILE A 418 -2.57 -9.12 -26.53
N PRO A 419 -2.53 -9.45 -27.84
CA PRO A 419 -1.49 -8.93 -28.75
C PRO A 419 -1.50 -7.40 -28.83
N ASP A 420 -0.33 -6.80 -28.88
CA ASP A 420 -0.19 -5.33 -28.93
C ASP A 420 -0.79 -4.71 -30.20
N ASP A 421 -0.85 -5.49 -31.30
CA ASP A 421 -1.38 -5.09 -32.60
C ASP A 421 -2.88 -5.40 -32.81
N ILE A 422 -3.58 -5.84 -31.74
CA ILE A 422 -5.02 -6.14 -31.82
C ILE A 422 -5.82 -4.91 -32.25
N ASN A 423 -6.69 -5.10 -33.25
CA ASN A 423 -7.70 -4.11 -33.62
C ASN A 423 -9.04 -4.47 -33.00
N TYR A 424 -9.45 -3.74 -31.96
CA TYR A 424 -10.70 -4.01 -31.25
C TYR A 424 -11.96 -3.74 -32.10
N ASP A 425 -11.86 -2.99 -33.22
CA ASP A 425 -12.99 -2.81 -34.15
C ASP A 425 -13.32 -4.09 -34.91
N ASP A 426 -12.35 -4.99 -35.09
CA ASP A 426 -12.54 -6.27 -35.76
C ASP A 426 -13.21 -7.32 -34.85
N VAL A 427 -13.27 -7.05 -33.53
CA VAL A 427 -13.89 -7.96 -32.56
C VAL A 427 -15.41 -7.74 -32.53
N LYS A 428 -16.11 -8.49 -33.37
CA LYS A 428 -17.59 -8.42 -33.46
C LYS A 428 -18.24 -8.73 -32.11
N SER A 429 -19.31 -8.02 -31.81
CA SER A 429 -20.11 -8.15 -30.57
C SER A 429 -19.50 -7.55 -29.30
N LEU A 430 -18.37 -6.86 -29.36
CA LEU A 430 -17.97 -5.96 -28.28
C LEU A 430 -18.92 -4.72 -28.24
N ARG A 431 -19.27 -4.29 -27.04
CA ARG A 431 -19.99 -3.04 -26.86
C ARG A 431 -19.11 -1.84 -27.24
N LEU A 432 -19.69 -0.79 -27.78
CA LEU A 432 -18.96 0.41 -28.21
C LEU A 432 -18.10 1.01 -27.06
N GLU A 433 -18.65 1.06 -25.84
CA GLU A 433 -17.94 1.51 -24.65
C GLU A 433 -16.70 0.64 -24.36
N ALA A 434 -16.85 -0.69 -24.45
CA ALA A 434 -15.75 -1.61 -24.24
C ALA A 434 -14.65 -1.42 -25.28
N VAL A 435 -15.01 -1.26 -26.56
CA VAL A 435 -14.05 -0.96 -27.65
C VAL A 435 -13.27 0.30 -27.36
N GLN A 436 -13.96 1.40 -26.97
CA GLN A 436 -13.31 2.67 -26.64
C GLN A 436 -12.34 2.52 -25.48
N LYS A 437 -12.77 1.85 -24.40
CA LYS A 437 -11.95 1.63 -23.22
C LYS A 437 -10.75 0.72 -23.52
N LEU A 438 -10.93 -0.37 -24.23
CA LEU A 438 -9.83 -1.27 -24.60
C LEU A 438 -8.78 -0.57 -25.47
N LYS A 439 -9.20 0.29 -26.41
CA LYS A 439 -8.29 1.11 -27.23
C LYS A 439 -7.53 2.14 -26.39
N GLU A 440 -8.22 2.78 -25.45
CA GLU A 440 -7.62 3.79 -24.55
C GLU A 440 -6.59 3.17 -23.61
N TYR A 441 -6.94 2.03 -22.98
CA TYR A 441 -6.13 1.42 -21.93
C TYR A 441 -5.05 0.47 -22.47
N ARG A 442 -5.27 -0.13 -23.62
CA ARG A 442 -4.37 -1.11 -24.26
C ARG A 442 -3.89 -2.19 -23.27
N PRO A 443 -4.81 -2.99 -22.68
CA PRO A 443 -4.45 -4.00 -21.69
C PRO A 443 -3.59 -5.11 -22.32
N SER A 444 -2.61 -5.61 -21.57
CA SER A 444 -1.68 -6.64 -22.03
C SER A 444 -2.21 -8.07 -21.80
N SER A 445 -3.29 -8.23 -21.02
CA SER A 445 -3.90 -9.53 -20.70
C SER A 445 -5.42 -9.44 -20.60
N ILE A 446 -6.08 -10.59 -20.72
CA ILE A 446 -7.53 -10.71 -20.48
C ILE A 446 -7.87 -10.36 -19.02
N GLY A 447 -7.02 -10.77 -18.07
CA GLY A 447 -7.19 -10.41 -16.67
C GLY A 447 -7.16 -8.90 -16.47
N GLN A 448 -6.20 -8.20 -17.10
CA GLN A 448 -6.11 -6.74 -17.05
C GLN A 448 -7.34 -6.08 -17.70
N ALA A 449 -7.77 -6.57 -18.87
CA ALA A 449 -8.97 -6.09 -19.55
C ALA A 449 -10.23 -6.20 -18.68
N SER A 450 -10.37 -7.28 -17.90
CA SER A 450 -11.53 -7.53 -17.05
C SER A 450 -11.67 -6.54 -15.87
N ARG A 451 -10.59 -5.83 -15.52
CA ARG A 451 -10.57 -4.83 -14.43
C ARG A 451 -10.83 -3.40 -14.91
N ILE A 452 -10.91 -3.20 -16.22
CA ILE A 452 -11.19 -1.87 -16.79
C ILE A 452 -12.67 -1.53 -16.59
N SER A 453 -12.93 -0.38 -15.97
CA SER A 453 -14.30 0.13 -15.82
C SER A 453 -14.93 0.36 -17.19
N GLY A 454 -16.15 -0.15 -17.40
CA GLY A 454 -16.83 -0.12 -18.70
C GLY A 454 -16.67 -1.39 -19.53
N VAL A 455 -15.76 -2.31 -19.15
CA VAL A 455 -15.62 -3.65 -19.76
C VAL A 455 -16.36 -4.67 -18.89
N SER A 456 -17.39 -5.32 -19.45
CA SER A 456 -18.22 -6.28 -18.73
C SER A 456 -17.70 -7.71 -18.88
N PRO A 457 -18.15 -8.67 -18.03
CA PRO A 457 -17.85 -10.08 -18.22
C PRO A 457 -18.27 -10.65 -19.60
N ALA A 458 -19.34 -10.10 -20.20
CA ALA A 458 -19.75 -10.47 -21.54
C ALA A 458 -18.74 -10.03 -22.60
N ASP A 459 -18.20 -8.81 -22.49
CA ASP A 459 -17.15 -8.31 -23.39
C ASP A 459 -15.89 -9.17 -23.28
N ILE A 460 -15.52 -9.58 -22.05
CA ILE A 460 -14.38 -10.47 -21.79
C ILE A 460 -14.60 -11.84 -22.46
N SER A 461 -15.82 -12.39 -22.39
CA SER A 461 -16.14 -13.66 -23.07
C SER A 461 -16.02 -13.54 -24.59
N VAL A 462 -16.49 -12.45 -25.18
CA VAL A 462 -16.34 -12.17 -26.62
C VAL A 462 -14.86 -12.08 -27.01
N LEU A 463 -14.07 -11.35 -26.23
CA LEU A 463 -12.63 -11.18 -26.47
C LEU A 463 -11.88 -12.52 -26.37
N LEU A 464 -12.24 -13.36 -25.38
CA LEU A 464 -11.67 -14.71 -25.24
C LEU A 464 -11.97 -15.59 -26.45
N VAL A 465 -13.21 -15.56 -26.96
CA VAL A 465 -13.61 -16.33 -28.17
C VAL A 465 -12.83 -15.82 -29.39
N TYR A 466 -12.72 -14.50 -29.56
CA TYR A 466 -11.98 -13.90 -30.67
C TYR A 466 -10.50 -14.32 -30.67
N LEU A 467 -9.83 -14.24 -29.54
CA LEU A 467 -8.43 -14.65 -29.41
C LEU A 467 -8.22 -16.15 -29.55
N SER A 468 -9.23 -16.97 -29.23
CA SER A 468 -9.18 -18.44 -29.35
C SER A 468 -9.52 -18.94 -30.74
N SER A 469 -10.34 -18.21 -31.50
CA SER A 469 -10.86 -18.63 -32.81
C SER A 469 -9.96 -18.31 -34.00
N GLY A 470 -8.67 -17.98 -33.75
CA GLY A 470 -7.67 -17.82 -34.80
C GLY A 470 -7.35 -16.36 -35.12
N TYR A 471 -7.09 -15.54 -34.06
CA TYR A 471 -6.37 -14.30 -34.27
C TYR A 471 -5.04 -14.60 -34.97
N LYS A 472 -4.98 -14.28 -36.28
CA LYS A 472 -3.73 -14.37 -37.05
C LYS A 472 -2.93 -13.09 -36.80
N ASN A 473 -1.82 -13.23 -36.12
CA ASN A 473 -0.86 -12.16 -35.95
C ASN A 473 -0.41 -11.67 -37.34
N LYS A 474 -0.35 -10.36 -37.56
CA LYS A 474 0.05 -9.78 -38.86
C LYS A 474 1.49 -10.17 -39.27
N GLU A 475 2.32 -10.59 -38.32
CA GLU A 475 3.65 -11.14 -38.60
C GLU A 475 3.59 -12.53 -39.24
N GLU A 476 2.74 -13.45 -38.77
CA GLU A 476 2.56 -14.75 -39.37
C GLU A 476 1.96 -14.70 -40.80
N VAL A 477 1.19 -13.64 -41.08
CA VAL A 477 0.63 -13.43 -42.43
C VAL A 477 1.69 -12.87 -43.38
N ARG A 478 2.70 -12.15 -42.91
CA ARG A 478 3.80 -11.65 -43.74
C ARG A 478 4.81 -12.74 -44.07
N GLU A 479 5.11 -13.63 -43.13
CA GLU A 479 6.00 -14.79 -43.40
C GLU A 479 5.39 -15.76 -44.38
N ASN A 480 4.07 -16.03 -44.32
CA ASN A 480 3.39 -16.93 -45.25
C ASN A 480 3.08 -16.35 -46.65
N ASN A 481 3.29 -15.04 -46.86
CA ASN A 481 3.16 -14.40 -48.18
C ASN A 481 4.52 -14.14 -48.86
N HIS A 482 5.61 -14.62 -48.28
CA HIS A 482 6.97 -14.53 -48.86
C HIS A 482 7.56 -15.91 -49.18
N GLU A 483 6.77 -16.99 -49.07
CA GLU A 483 7.02 -18.27 -49.73
C GLU A 483 6.15 -18.36 -51.03
#